data_31cd607481f486556b9894aaac242b27
#
_entry.id   31cd607481f486556b9894aaac242b27
#
_cell.length_a   1.000
_cell.length_b   1.000
_cell.length_c   1.000
_cell.angle_alpha   90.00
_cell.angle_beta   90.00
_cell.angle_gamma   90.00
#
_symmetry.space_group_name_H-M   'P 1'
#
loop_
_entity.id
_entity.type
_entity.pdbx_description
1 polymer ?
#
loop_
_entity_poly.entity_id
_entity_poly.type
_entity_poly.pdbx_seq_one_letter_code
_entity_poly.pdbx_strand_id
1 'polypeptide(L)'
;MKALLADWKLVLAMGGALIAALAMIAYAFLRPAANPEEEERKRRLHLNQIGRIAEGQIVELVEHPPVSKEARKGLFGAGARPLADMRPRYLVSYSYLISGVTYHTAQDITGLESQIRLERLVAGQPASIKYDASNPSDSILVADDWSGLR
;
A
#
# COMPACT_ATOMS: atom_id res chain seq x y z
N MET A 1 -12.42 -10.54 59.10
CA MET A 1 -11.09 -10.47 58.47
C MET A 1 -10.98 -11.12 57.07
N LYS A 2 -11.67 -12.22 56.76
CA LYS A 2 -11.59 -12.89 55.43
C LYS A 2 -12.26 -12.08 54.31
N ALA A 3 -13.30 -11.33 54.57
CA ALA A 3 -14.00 -10.48 53.59
C ALA A 3 -13.11 -9.34 53.07
N LEU A 4 -12.41 -8.63 53.96
CA LEU A 4 -11.49 -7.54 53.59
C LEU A 4 -10.31 -7.93 52.70
N LEU A 5 -9.86 -9.21 52.87
CA LEU A 5 -8.78 -9.76 52.03
C LEU A 5 -9.28 -10.18 50.64
N ALA A 6 -10.57 -10.52 50.51
CA ALA A 6 -11.19 -10.83 49.21
C ALA A 6 -11.38 -9.54 48.39
N ASP A 7 -11.79 -8.46 49.05
CA ASP A 7 -12.00 -7.16 48.37
C ASP A 7 -10.67 -6.55 47.86
N TRP A 8 -9.59 -6.73 48.64
CA TRP A 8 -8.25 -6.28 48.22
C TRP A 8 -7.76 -6.99 46.95
N LYS A 9 -7.97 -8.32 46.85
CA LYS A 9 -7.61 -9.10 45.66
C LYS A 9 -8.43 -8.68 44.45
N LEU A 10 -9.71 -8.42 44.62
CA LEU A 10 -10.57 -7.89 43.57
C LEU A 10 -10.14 -6.51 43.08
N VAL A 11 -9.78 -5.63 44.01
CA VAL A 11 -9.27 -4.27 43.64
C VAL A 11 -7.97 -4.37 42.86
N LEU A 12 -7.05 -5.23 43.26
CA LEU A 12 -5.80 -5.47 42.51
C LEU A 12 -6.05 -6.07 41.13
N ALA A 13 -6.96 -7.05 41.02
CA ALA A 13 -7.30 -7.67 39.74
C ALA A 13 -7.95 -6.67 38.77
N MET A 14 -8.87 -5.84 39.26
CA MET A 14 -9.50 -4.79 38.46
C MET A 14 -8.49 -3.70 38.05
N GLY A 15 -7.62 -3.28 38.97
CA GLY A 15 -6.54 -2.32 38.69
C GLY A 15 -5.57 -2.84 37.62
N GLY A 16 -5.16 -4.09 37.73
CA GLY A 16 -4.32 -4.76 36.76
C GLY A 16 -4.96 -4.87 35.36
N ALA A 17 -6.22 -5.24 35.32
CA ALA A 17 -6.98 -5.32 34.06
C ALA A 17 -7.12 -3.96 33.39
N LEU A 18 -7.37 -2.92 34.16
CA LEU A 18 -7.50 -1.54 33.64
C LEU A 18 -6.16 -1.02 33.08
N ILE A 19 -5.05 -1.27 33.76
CA ILE A 19 -3.71 -0.91 33.27
C ILE A 19 -3.38 -1.69 32.00
N ALA A 20 -3.70 -2.99 31.91
CA ALA A 20 -3.48 -3.79 30.71
C ALA A 20 -4.32 -3.29 29.53
N ALA A 21 -5.57 -2.91 29.77
CA ALA A 21 -6.43 -2.34 28.73
C ALA A 21 -5.90 -1.00 28.24
N LEU A 22 -5.47 -0.11 29.13
CA LEU A 22 -4.86 1.16 28.75
C LEU A 22 -3.54 0.97 27.99
N ALA A 23 -2.70 0.01 28.39
CA ALA A 23 -1.47 -0.33 27.69
C ALA A 23 -1.76 -0.87 26.26
N MET A 24 -2.78 -1.71 26.10
CA MET A 24 -3.19 -2.21 24.77
C MET A 24 -3.73 -1.07 23.88
N ILE A 25 -4.51 -0.18 24.43
CA ILE A 25 -5.02 0.99 23.71
C ILE A 25 -3.86 1.89 23.30
N ALA A 26 -2.97 2.23 24.23
CA ALA A 26 -1.77 3.01 23.92
C ALA A 26 -0.88 2.35 22.87
N TYR A 27 -0.68 1.04 22.94
CA TYR A 27 0.06 0.27 21.93
C TYR A 27 -0.61 0.31 20.56
N ALA A 28 -1.94 0.22 20.48
CA ALA A 28 -2.70 0.32 19.24
C ALA A 28 -2.59 1.73 18.61
N PHE A 29 -2.57 2.78 19.43
CA PHE A 29 -2.40 4.16 18.97
C PHE A 29 -0.94 4.52 18.63
N LEU A 30 0.01 3.91 19.29
CA LEU A 30 1.45 4.14 19.06
C LEU A 30 2.01 3.26 17.93
N ARG A 31 1.27 2.28 17.44
CA ARG A 31 1.67 1.54 16.24
C ARG A 31 1.76 2.51 15.08
N PRO A 32 2.96 2.73 14.49
CA PRO A 32 3.07 3.51 13.27
C PRO A 32 2.16 2.83 12.24
N ALA A 33 1.23 3.60 11.67
CA ALA A 33 0.45 3.11 10.54
C ALA A 33 1.45 2.65 9.48
N ALA A 34 1.32 1.41 9.03
CA ALA A 34 2.16 0.89 7.96
C ALA A 34 2.12 1.88 6.81
N ASN A 35 3.27 2.37 6.39
CA ASN A 35 3.34 3.32 5.29
C ASN A 35 3.07 2.54 4.00
N PRO A 36 1.93 2.74 3.33
CA PRO A 36 1.57 1.98 2.15
C PRO A 36 2.60 2.13 1.02
N GLU A 37 3.31 3.26 0.97
CA GLU A 37 4.37 3.49 0.00
C GLU A 37 5.60 2.60 0.25
N GLU A 38 5.96 2.37 1.52
CA GLU A 38 7.06 1.48 1.86
C GLU A 38 6.72 0.01 1.61
N GLU A 39 5.48 -0.40 1.86
CA GLU A 39 5.02 -1.75 1.55
C GLU A 39 5.03 -2.00 0.05
N GLU A 40 4.51 -1.06 -0.73
CA GLU A 40 4.53 -1.13 -2.18
C GLU A 40 5.96 -1.13 -2.74
N ARG A 41 6.86 -0.34 -2.17
CA ARG A 41 8.27 -0.35 -2.52
C ARG A 41 8.92 -1.71 -2.25
N LYS A 42 8.65 -2.30 -1.09
CA LYS A 42 9.17 -3.64 -0.74
C LYS A 42 8.61 -4.70 -1.70
N ARG A 43 7.33 -4.64 -2.03
CA ARG A 43 6.70 -5.53 -3.02
C ARG A 43 7.39 -5.44 -4.38
N ARG A 44 7.61 -4.23 -4.88
CA ARG A 44 8.31 -4.01 -6.16
C ARG A 44 9.75 -4.53 -6.14
N LEU A 45 10.46 -4.28 -5.05
CA LEU A 45 11.82 -4.80 -4.86
C LEU A 45 11.84 -6.33 -4.91
N HIS A 46 10.93 -6.97 -4.21
CA HIS A 46 10.80 -8.41 -4.19
C HIS A 46 10.51 -8.98 -5.57
N LEU A 47 9.50 -8.46 -6.26
CA LEU A 47 9.16 -8.88 -7.63
C LEU A 47 10.30 -8.62 -8.62
N ASN A 48 11.07 -7.56 -8.44
CA ASN A 48 12.21 -7.32 -9.30
C ASN A 48 13.33 -8.34 -9.13
N GLN A 49 13.49 -8.90 -7.93
CA GLN A 49 14.52 -9.91 -7.63
C GLN A 49 14.09 -11.31 -8.08
N ILE A 50 12.87 -11.72 -7.76
CA ILE A 50 12.41 -13.11 -7.95
C ILE A 50 11.44 -13.27 -9.12
N GLY A 51 10.86 -12.18 -9.62
CA GLY A 51 9.82 -12.21 -10.64
C GLY A 51 10.32 -12.80 -11.96
N ARG A 52 9.45 -13.60 -12.60
CA ARG A 52 9.68 -14.09 -13.96
C ARG A 52 9.26 -13.02 -14.97
N ILE A 53 9.97 -12.96 -16.08
CA ILE A 53 9.66 -12.00 -17.14
C ILE A 53 8.59 -12.59 -18.06
N ALA A 54 7.59 -11.78 -18.37
CA ALA A 54 6.60 -12.02 -19.41
C ALA A 54 6.51 -10.80 -20.34
N GLU A 55 6.16 -11.06 -21.59
CA GLU A 55 5.82 -10.02 -22.54
C GLU A 55 4.34 -9.66 -22.39
N GLY A 56 4.05 -8.39 -22.43
CA GLY A 56 2.71 -7.86 -22.35
C GLY A 56 2.59 -6.55 -23.11
N GLN A 57 1.48 -5.86 -22.89
CA GLN A 57 1.20 -4.59 -23.53
C GLN A 57 0.54 -3.61 -22.57
N ILE A 58 0.80 -2.34 -22.77
CA ILE A 58 0.09 -1.26 -22.09
C ILE A 58 -1.36 -1.24 -22.59
N VAL A 59 -2.31 -1.19 -21.67
CA VAL A 59 -3.72 -1.07 -21.99
C VAL A 59 -4.15 0.39 -22.01
N GLU A 60 -3.83 1.11 -20.92
CA GLU A 60 -4.13 2.53 -20.79
C GLU A 60 -3.31 3.20 -19.69
N LEU A 61 -3.18 4.51 -19.80
CA LEU A 61 -2.69 5.38 -18.73
C LEU A 61 -3.85 6.24 -18.27
N VAL A 62 -4.22 6.13 -16.99
CA VAL A 62 -5.31 6.91 -16.40
C VAL A 62 -4.74 7.90 -15.40
N GLU A 63 -5.03 9.17 -15.63
CA GLU A 63 -4.74 10.23 -14.68
C GLU A 63 -5.97 10.44 -13.80
N HIS A 64 -5.82 10.18 -12.51
CA HIS A 64 -6.85 10.50 -11.52
C HIS A 64 -6.59 11.87 -10.92
N PRO A 65 -7.58 12.79 -10.98
CA PRO A 65 -7.45 14.07 -10.33
C PRO A 65 -7.21 13.89 -8.83
N PRO A 66 -6.53 14.82 -8.18
CA PRO A 66 -6.26 14.74 -6.75
C PRO A 66 -7.59 14.61 -5.98
N VAL A 67 -7.74 13.52 -5.26
CA VAL A 67 -8.92 13.32 -4.41
C VAL A 67 -8.76 14.22 -3.20
N SER A 68 -9.47 15.33 -3.18
CA SER A 68 -9.69 16.07 -1.95
C SER A 68 -10.54 15.18 -1.04
N LYS A 69 -9.92 14.41 -0.18
CA LYS A 69 -10.64 13.79 0.93
C LYS A 69 -11.12 14.94 1.78
N GLU A 70 -12.41 15.31 1.61
CA GLU A 70 -13.08 16.18 2.56
C GLU A 70 -12.71 15.68 3.95
N ALA A 71 -12.07 16.57 4.71
CA ALA A 71 -11.69 16.26 6.08
C ALA A 71 -12.99 15.93 6.82
N ARG A 72 -13.24 14.62 7.02
CA ARG A 72 -14.27 14.21 7.98
C ARG A 72 -13.85 14.85 9.29
N LYS A 73 -14.55 15.94 9.65
CA LYS A 73 -14.46 16.54 10.97
C LYS A 73 -14.81 15.46 11.97
N GLY A 74 -13.79 14.79 12.49
CA GLY A 74 -13.96 13.92 13.64
C GLY A 74 -14.48 14.77 14.80
N LEU A 75 -15.41 14.23 15.55
CA LEU A 75 -16.10 14.89 16.66
C LEU A 75 -15.13 15.37 17.77
N PHE A 76 -13.89 14.93 17.72
CA PHE A 76 -12.79 15.35 18.59
C PHE A 76 -11.66 15.89 17.70
N GLY A 77 -11.52 17.22 17.70
CA GLY A 77 -10.60 17.99 16.86
C GLY A 77 -9.11 17.77 17.12
N ALA A 78 -8.66 16.54 17.17
CA ALA A 78 -7.25 16.18 17.33
C ALA A 78 -6.72 15.58 16.02
N GLY A 79 -5.86 16.34 15.36
CA GLY A 79 -5.00 15.85 14.28
C GLY A 79 -5.46 16.33 12.91
N ALA A 80 -5.02 17.51 12.52
CA ALA A 80 -4.87 17.84 11.12
C ALA A 80 -3.91 16.78 10.53
N ARG A 81 -4.48 15.75 9.89
CA ARG A 81 -3.67 14.89 9.03
C ARG A 81 -3.06 15.77 7.93
N PRO A 82 -1.79 15.56 7.58
CA PRO A 82 -1.14 16.35 6.54
C PRO A 82 -2.06 16.39 5.33
N LEU A 83 -2.14 17.55 4.71
CA LEU A 83 -2.88 17.77 3.47
C LEU A 83 -2.67 16.57 2.56
N ALA A 84 -3.76 15.89 2.25
CA ALA A 84 -3.75 14.79 1.29
C ALA A 84 -3.01 15.28 0.05
N ASP A 85 -2.08 14.47 -0.41
CA ASP A 85 -1.22 14.74 -1.54
C ASP A 85 -2.08 15.29 -2.69
N MET A 86 -1.96 16.60 -2.95
CA MET A 86 -2.72 17.29 -4.02
C MET A 86 -2.17 16.92 -5.41
N ARG A 87 -1.34 15.89 -5.50
CA ARG A 87 -0.76 15.43 -6.75
C ARG A 87 -1.76 14.57 -7.51
N PRO A 88 -1.83 14.71 -8.82
CA PRO A 88 -2.57 13.77 -9.65
C PRO A 88 -1.97 12.37 -9.46
N ARG A 89 -2.82 11.36 -9.48
CA ARG A 89 -2.39 9.96 -9.43
C ARG A 89 -2.37 9.39 -10.84
N TYR A 90 -1.28 8.73 -11.17
CA TYR A 90 -1.10 8.08 -12.46
C TYR A 90 -1.16 6.56 -12.29
N LEU A 91 -2.14 5.93 -12.93
CA LEU A 91 -2.30 4.49 -12.96
C LEU A 91 -2.05 3.99 -14.38
N VAL A 92 -1.11 3.06 -14.53
CA VAL A 92 -0.85 2.36 -15.78
C VAL A 92 -1.48 0.98 -15.71
N SER A 93 -2.43 0.72 -16.59
CA SER A 93 -3.01 -0.59 -16.78
C SER A 93 -2.26 -1.34 -17.89
N TYR A 94 -1.98 -2.60 -17.67
CA TYR A 94 -1.28 -3.46 -18.62
C TYR A 94 -1.83 -4.88 -18.59
N SER A 95 -1.61 -5.61 -19.67
CA SER A 95 -2.02 -7.00 -19.79
C SER A 95 -0.86 -7.87 -20.27
N TYR A 96 -0.85 -9.12 -19.86
CA TYR A 96 0.16 -10.11 -20.23
C TYR A 96 -0.44 -11.52 -20.23
N LEU A 97 0.19 -12.41 -20.96
CA LEU A 97 -0.27 -13.79 -21.16
C LEU A 97 0.69 -14.77 -20.48
N ILE A 98 0.15 -15.64 -19.62
CA ILE A 98 0.94 -16.73 -19.00
C ILE A 98 0.16 -18.03 -19.20
N SER A 99 0.78 -19.00 -19.87
CA SER A 99 0.20 -20.33 -20.09
C SER A 99 -1.23 -20.31 -20.66
N GLY A 100 -1.52 -19.35 -21.55
CA GLY A 100 -2.82 -19.22 -22.17
C GLY A 100 -3.86 -18.42 -21.38
N VAL A 101 -3.49 -17.94 -20.18
CA VAL A 101 -4.36 -17.08 -19.35
C VAL A 101 -3.91 -15.64 -19.46
N THR A 102 -4.83 -14.74 -19.78
CA THR A 102 -4.56 -13.29 -19.83
C THR A 102 -4.80 -12.67 -18.46
N TYR A 103 -3.79 -11.98 -17.97
CA TYR A 103 -3.84 -11.21 -16.72
C TYR A 103 -3.93 -9.72 -17.04
N HIS A 104 -4.76 -9.00 -16.31
CA HIS A 104 -4.89 -7.55 -16.36
C HIS A 104 -4.52 -6.99 -14.98
N THR A 105 -3.60 -6.06 -14.95
CA THR A 105 -3.10 -5.46 -13.71
C THR A 105 -2.93 -3.96 -13.91
N ALA A 106 -3.04 -3.20 -12.83
CA ALA A 106 -2.74 -1.78 -12.81
C ALA A 106 -1.65 -1.47 -11.79
N GLN A 107 -0.76 -0.55 -12.13
CA GLN A 107 0.31 -0.10 -11.26
C GLN A 107 0.22 1.40 -11.05
N ASP A 108 0.29 1.84 -9.79
CA ASP A 108 0.42 3.25 -9.42
C ASP A 108 1.87 3.69 -9.65
N ILE A 109 2.05 4.66 -10.52
CA ILE A 109 3.33 5.27 -10.87
C ILE A 109 3.46 6.71 -10.35
N THR A 110 2.57 7.12 -9.45
CA THR A 110 2.59 8.44 -8.83
C THR A 110 3.91 8.67 -8.10
N GLY A 111 4.54 9.81 -8.33
CA GLY A 111 5.86 10.14 -7.78
C GLY A 111 7.05 9.57 -8.56
N LEU A 112 6.79 8.82 -9.63
CA LEU A 112 7.82 8.27 -10.51
C LEU A 112 7.89 9.01 -11.85
N GLU A 113 7.15 10.11 -12.01
CA GLU A 113 7.01 10.87 -13.26
C GLU A 113 8.35 11.38 -13.82
N SER A 114 9.31 11.65 -12.92
CA SER A 114 10.66 12.07 -13.32
C SER A 114 11.51 10.95 -13.90
N GLN A 115 11.12 9.69 -13.64
CA GLN A 115 11.85 8.48 -14.07
C GLN A 115 11.18 7.79 -15.26
N ILE A 116 9.95 8.17 -15.57
CA ILE A 116 9.11 7.56 -16.60
C ILE A 116 8.84 8.58 -17.69
N ARG A 117 8.97 8.14 -18.93
CA ARG A 117 8.48 8.91 -20.06
C ARG A 117 7.01 8.56 -20.28
N LEU A 118 6.10 9.35 -19.71
CA LEU A 118 4.65 9.16 -19.85
C LEU A 118 4.21 9.08 -21.31
N GLU A 119 4.92 9.77 -22.21
CA GLU A 119 4.71 9.75 -23.66
C GLU A 119 4.88 8.35 -24.28
N ARG A 120 5.62 7.47 -23.63
CA ARG A 120 5.82 6.08 -24.08
C ARG A 120 4.78 5.11 -23.54
N LEU A 121 3.96 5.54 -22.60
CA LEU A 121 2.91 4.71 -22.01
C LEU A 121 1.62 4.81 -22.83
N VAL A 122 1.70 4.42 -24.09
CA VAL A 122 0.58 4.46 -25.02
C VAL A 122 -0.07 3.09 -25.12
N ALA A 123 -1.40 3.06 -25.24
CA ALA A 123 -2.15 1.83 -25.42
C ALA A 123 -1.61 1.01 -26.61
N GLY A 124 -1.44 -0.29 -26.39
CA GLY A 124 -0.87 -1.22 -27.38
C GLY A 124 0.66 -1.26 -27.43
N GLN A 125 1.36 -0.40 -26.66
CA GLN A 125 2.82 -0.45 -26.57
C GLN A 125 3.26 -1.75 -25.90
N PRO A 126 4.22 -2.50 -26.51
CA PRO A 126 4.78 -3.68 -25.86
C PRO A 126 5.54 -3.29 -24.59
N ALA A 127 5.41 -4.12 -23.57
CA ALA A 127 6.03 -3.89 -22.27
C ALA A 127 6.54 -5.20 -21.67
N SER A 128 7.67 -5.11 -20.97
CA SER A 128 8.18 -6.23 -20.18
C SER A 128 7.57 -6.16 -18.76
N ILE A 129 7.12 -7.31 -18.28
CA ILE A 129 6.44 -7.42 -16.99
C ILE A 129 7.17 -8.48 -16.17
N LYS A 130 7.40 -8.21 -14.90
CA LYS A 130 7.84 -9.21 -13.94
C LYS A 130 6.65 -9.62 -13.07
N TYR A 131 6.45 -10.92 -12.92
CA TYR A 131 5.34 -11.48 -12.15
C TYR A 131 5.82 -12.55 -11.17
N ASP A 132 5.09 -12.74 -10.09
CA ASP A 132 5.32 -13.85 -9.17
C ASP A 132 4.78 -15.16 -9.78
N ALA A 133 5.65 -16.16 -9.90
CA ALA A 133 5.26 -17.46 -10.44
C ALA A 133 4.23 -18.19 -9.57
N SER A 134 4.19 -17.91 -8.27
CA SER A 134 3.22 -18.48 -7.34
C SER A 134 1.86 -17.75 -7.36
N ASN A 135 1.87 -16.46 -7.70
CA ASN A 135 0.69 -15.62 -7.83
C ASN A 135 0.82 -14.72 -9.08
N PRO A 136 0.46 -15.24 -10.27
CA PRO A 136 0.64 -14.48 -11.51
C PRO A 136 -0.10 -13.15 -11.59
N SER A 137 -1.08 -12.91 -10.73
CA SER A 137 -1.76 -11.60 -10.64
C SER A 137 -0.89 -10.53 -9.99
N ASP A 138 0.13 -10.93 -9.22
CA ASP A 138 1.08 -10.02 -8.62
C ASP A 138 2.24 -9.77 -9.58
N SER A 139 2.29 -8.55 -10.11
CA SER A 139 3.22 -8.19 -11.16
C SER A 139 3.62 -6.71 -11.10
N ILE A 140 4.74 -6.40 -11.76
CA ILE A 140 5.22 -5.04 -11.97
C ILE A 140 5.60 -4.83 -13.43
N LEU A 141 5.36 -3.62 -13.91
CA LEU A 141 5.84 -3.17 -15.20
C LEU A 141 7.35 -2.88 -15.11
N VAL A 142 8.12 -3.37 -16.06
CA VAL A 142 9.55 -3.08 -16.21
C VAL A 142 9.72 -2.23 -17.45
N ALA A 143 10.14 -0.98 -17.30
CA ALA A 143 10.55 -0.13 -18.41
C ALA A 143 12.07 -0.01 -18.44
N ASP A 144 12.66 0.33 -19.60
CA ASP A 144 14.08 0.21 -19.92
C ASP A 144 15.07 0.65 -18.82
N ASP A 145 14.79 1.74 -18.11
CA ASP A 145 15.60 2.24 -17.00
C ASP A 145 14.82 2.30 -15.68
N TRP A 146 13.61 1.74 -15.67
CA TRP A 146 12.68 1.88 -14.57
C TRP A 146 12.20 0.52 -14.08
N SER A 147 12.72 0.10 -12.97
CA SER A 147 12.25 -1.10 -12.25
C SER A 147 11.38 -0.77 -11.04
N GLY A 148 11.00 0.48 -10.89
CA GLY A 148 10.31 0.97 -9.69
C GLY A 148 11.21 1.00 -8.44
N LEU A 149 12.54 0.98 -8.62
CA LEU A 149 13.53 0.70 -7.58
C LEU A 149 14.36 1.90 -7.15
N ARG A 150 14.05 3.10 -7.58
CA ARG A 150 14.75 4.29 -7.08
C ARG A 150 13.94 5.05 -6.07
#